data_f15d7ba8b65d0b0e0b15f4332ebfe9f5
#
_entry.id   f15d7ba8b65d0b0e0b15f4332ebfe9f5
#
_cell.length_a   1.000
_cell.length_b   1.000
_cell.length_c   1.000
_cell.angle_alpha   90.00
_cell.angle_beta   90.00
_cell.angle_gamma   90.00
#
_symmetry.space_group_name_H-M   'P 1'
#
loop_
_entity.id
_entity.type
_entity.pdbx_description
1 polymer ?
#
loop_
_entity_poly.entity_id
_entity_poly.type
_entity_poly.pdbx_seq_one_letter_code
_entity_poly.pdbx_strand_id
1 'polypeptide(L)'
;YKSEADLTRKLRLFEKLSPVFMIMMENKTEENSVLQGASGKPHLLRIQEWEDLDPERTGFYPGSFDRDFGYAKVADVVCHTPLILLTDNDVSTYVGSKTAEDLFAEHVISEEGLTEERRTKLVEHFLSMGFFHFRIKKYIEVRVADSVPIKKALGYTALLKGIAYSERNLDVLEKELADVNSLEEIQDAVLRIETDGDQAVIYHNMTAAQWASYLIGLAVNALPEHEKGYLANV
;
A
#
# COMPACT_ATOMS: atom_id res chain seq x y z
N TYR A 1 -2.21 -3.85 13.04
CA TYR A 1 -3.07 -5.05 13.12
C TYR A 1 -2.74 -5.85 14.39
N LYS A 2 -3.69 -6.65 14.85
CA LYS A 2 -3.60 -7.36 16.12
C LYS A 2 -3.46 -8.89 15.94
N SER A 3 -3.81 -9.39 14.77
CA SER A 3 -3.77 -10.81 14.42
C SER A 3 -3.67 -10.99 12.92
N GLU A 4 -3.46 -12.22 12.46
CA GLU A 4 -3.47 -12.57 11.03
C GLU A 4 -4.81 -12.23 10.37
N ALA A 5 -5.93 -12.54 11.02
CA ALA A 5 -7.25 -12.20 10.51
C ALA A 5 -7.46 -10.67 10.41
N ASP A 6 -6.99 -9.91 11.39
CA ASP A 6 -7.04 -8.44 11.38
C ASP A 6 -6.11 -7.85 10.30
N LEU A 7 -4.95 -8.46 10.07
CA LEU A 7 -4.05 -8.09 8.95
C LEU A 7 -4.76 -8.28 7.61
N THR A 8 -5.26 -9.49 7.34
CA THR A 8 -5.92 -9.85 6.08
C THR A 8 -7.12 -8.95 5.81
N ARG A 9 -7.94 -8.74 6.82
CA ARG A 9 -9.11 -7.87 6.78
C ARG A 9 -8.73 -6.44 6.36
N LYS A 10 -7.80 -5.84 7.08
CA LYS A 10 -7.39 -4.44 6.86
C LYS A 10 -6.64 -4.26 5.56
N LEU A 11 -5.76 -5.19 5.22
CA LEU A 11 -5.02 -5.13 3.96
C LEU A 11 -5.98 -5.13 2.77
N ARG A 12 -6.87 -6.11 2.69
CA ARG A 12 -7.87 -6.21 1.61
C ARG A 12 -8.74 -4.96 1.51
N LEU A 13 -9.20 -4.46 2.65
CA LEU A 13 -10.01 -3.24 2.65
C LEU A 13 -9.22 -2.04 2.15
N PHE A 14 -7.97 -1.89 2.58
CA PHE A 14 -7.13 -0.78 2.16
C PHE A 14 -6.74 -0.87 0.68
N GLU A 15 -6.53 -2.06 0.15
CA GLU A 15 -6.33 -2.25 -1.29
C GLU A 15 -7.56 -1.84 -2.09
N LYS A 16 -8.78 -2.22 -1.68
CA LYS A 16 -10.02 -1.76 -2.29
C LYS A 16 -10.19 -0.24 -2.26
N LEU A 17 -9.75 0.40 -1.18
CA LEU A 17 -9.82 1.86 -1.00
C LEU A 17 -8.64 2.61 -1.63
N SER A 18 -7.59 1.91 -2.04
CA SER A 18 -6.37 2.54 -2.54
C SER A 18 -6.57 3.47 -3.74
N PRO A 19 -7.45 3.18 -4.73
CA PRO A 19 -7.68 4.10 -5.84
C PRO A 19 -8.15 5.48 -5.36
N VAL A 20 -9.01 5.49 -4.34
CA VAL A 20 -9.50 6.73 -3.73
C VAL A 20 -8.38 7.43 -2.95
N PHE A 21 -7.59 6.70 -2.18
CA PHE A 21 -6.46 7.28 -1.45
C PHE A 21 -5.40 7.86 -2.38
N MET A 22 -5.11 7.19 -3.50
CA MET A 22 -4.16 7.66 -4.51
C MET A 22 -4.57 9.02 -5.07
N ILE A 23 -5.80 9.17 -5.55
CA ILE A 23 -6.26 10.43 -6.14
C ILE A 23 -6.43 11.54 -5.10
N MET A 24 -6.91 11.23 -3.89
CA MET A 24 -6.98 12.20 -2.80
C MET A 24 -5.61 12.78 -2.46
N MET A 25 -4.56 11.96 -2.56
CA MET A 25 -3.18 12.32 -2.18
C MET A 25 -2.29 12.60 -3.37
N GLU A 26 -2.86 12.72 -4.56
CA GLU A 26 -2.13 13.12 -5.75
C GLU A 26 -1.52 14.52 -5.57
N ASN A 27 -0.25 14.65 -5.90
CA ASN A 27 0.49 15.93 -5.87
C ASN A 27 1.57 16.00 -6.95
N LYS A 28 1.85 14.89 -7.64
CA LYS A 28 2.81 14.85 -8.74
C LYS A 28 2.17 15.37 -10.00
N THR A 29 2.84 16.32 -10.66
CA THR A 29 2.41 16.92 -11.92
C THR A 29 3.29 16.43 -13.08
N GLU A 30 2.83 16.62 -14.32
CA GLU A 30 3.62 16.29 -15.52
C GLU A 30 5.00 16.98 -15.54
N GLU A 31 5.10 18.20 -15.02
CA GLU A 31 6.38 18.93 -14.92
C GLU A 31 7.41 18.22 -14.05
N ASN A 32 6.94 17.48 -13.05
CA ASN A 32 7.76 16.77 -12.07
C ASN A 32 7.87 15.26 -12.37
N SER A 33 7.19 14.78 -13.41
CA SER A 33 7.16 13.37 -13.79
C SER A 33 8.23 13.04 -14.82
N VAL A 34 8.86 11.89 -14.70
CA VAL A 34 9.73 11.35 -15.73
C VAL A 34 8.95 10.85 -16.94
N LEU A 35 7.64 10.58 -16.79
CA LEU A 35 6.77 10.13 -17.87
C LEU A 35 6.37 11.25 -18.84
N GLN A 36 6.26 12.49 -18.39
CA GLN A 36 6.03 13.71 -19.18
C GLN A 36 5.08 13.52 -20.38
N GLY A 37 3.87 13.03 -20.12
CA GLY A 37 2.84 12.79 -21.14
C GLY A 37 3.05 11.54 -22.01
N ALA A 38 4.10 10.77 -21.78
CA ALA A 38 4.37 9.55 -22.53
C ALA A 38 3.27 8.48 -22.37
N SER A 39 2.63 8.42 -21.21
CA SER A 39 1.54 7.46 -20.93
C SER A 39 0.20 7.88 -21.53
N GLY A 40 0.00 9.17 -21.82
CA GLY A 40 -1.32 9.74 -22.18
C GLY A 40 -2.34 9.72 -21.03
N LYS A 41 -1.90 9.46 -19.78
CA LYS A 41 -2.70 9.37 -18.58
C LYS A 41 -2.20 10.41 -17.58
N PRO A 42 -2.93 11.52 -17.36
CA PRO A 42 -2.41 12.68 -16.63
C PRO A 42 -2.42 12.52 -15.11
N HIS A 43 -3.12 11.50 -14.57
CA HIS A 43 -3.29 11.31 -13.14
C HIS A 43 -2.46 10.15 -12.59
N LEU A 44 -2.25 10.13 -11.29
CA LEU A 44 -1.51 9.10 -10.54
C LEU A 44 -0.09 8.86 -11.07
N LEU A 45 0.58 9.90 -11.57
CA LEU A 45 1.87 9.81 -12.25
C LEU A 45 2.95 9.12 -11.39
N ARG A 46 2.94 9.31 -10.07
CA ARG A 46 3.85 8.61 -9.17
C ARG A 46 3.61 7.09 -9.16
N ILE A 47 2.37 6.65 -9.24
CA ILE A 47 2.01 5.22 -9.27
C ILE A 47 2.49 4.62 -10.59
N GLN A 48 2.18 5.26 -11.72
CA GLN A 48 2.64 4.85 -13.04
C GLN A 48 4.18 4.76 -13.13
N GLU A 49 4.90 5.73 -12.55
CA GLU A 49 6.38 5.71 -12.52
C GLU A 49 6.93 4.51 -11.75
N TRP A 50 6.34 4.15 -10.60
CA TRP A 50 6.79 3.01 -9.84
C TRP A 50 6.50 1.68 -10.55
N GLU A 51 5.35 1.57 -11.22
CA GLU A 51 4.99 0.38 -12.01
C GLU A 51 5.91 0.20 -13.21
N ASP A 52 6.34 1.30 -13.85
CA ASP A 52 7.31 1.24 -14.95
C ASP A 52 8.74 0.94 -14.47
N LEU A 53 9.14 1.53 -13.33
CA LEU A 53 10.51 1.42 -12.83
C LEU A 53 10.82 0.05 -12.22
N ASP A 54 9.90 -0.53 -11.45
CA ASP A 54 10.16 -1.70 -10.61
C ASP A 54 8.89 -2.54 -10.34
N PRO A 55 8.31 -3.14 -11.38
CA PRO A 55 7.06 -3.89 -11.26
C PRO A 55 7.16 -5.13 -10.36
N GLU A 56 8.37 -5.67 -10.15
CA GLU A 56 8.56 -6.88 -9.33
C GLU A 56 8.44 -6.60 -7.83
N ARG A 57 8.63 -5.34 -7.40
CA ARG A 57 8.66 -4.97 -5.98
C ARG A 57 7.64 -3.90 -5.60
N THR A 58 6.82 -3.46 -6.53
CA THR A 58 5.84 -2.39 -6.36
C THR A 58 4.41 -2.89 -6.59
N GLY A 59 3.43 -2.01 -6.52
CA GLY A 59 2.03 -2.34 -6.80
C GLY A 59 1.30 -2.95 -5.61
N PHE A 60 0.25 -3.69 -5.91
CA PHE A 60 -0.58 -4.39 -4.92
C PHE A 60 0.15 -5.56 -4.29
N TYR A 61 -0.27 -5.95 -3.08
CA TYR A 61 0.37 -7.06 -2.39
C TYR A 61 -0.02 -8.40 -3.05
N PRO A 62 0.95 -9.20 -3.55
CA PRO A 62 0.64 -10.41 -4.29
C PRO A 62 -0.18 -11.40 -3.47
N GLY A 63 -1.23 -11.95 -4.07
CA GLY A 63 -2.08 -12.97 -3.45
C GLY A 63 -2.96 -12.47 -2.30
N SER A 64 -3.07 -11.17 -2.05
CA SER A 64 -3.85 -10.60 -0.93
C SER A 64 -5.33 -11.03 -0.94
N PHE A 65 -5.90 -11.34 -2.11
CA PHE A 65 -7.28 -11.84 -2.27
C PHE A 65 -7.37 -13.37 -2.33
N ASP A 66 -6.26 -14.09 -2.26
CA ASP A 66 -6.27 -15.55 -2.20
C ASP A 66 -6.97 -16.04 -0.92
N ARG A 67 -7.71 -17.16 -1.03
CA ARG A 67 -8.49 -17.70 0.10
C ARG A 67 -7.62 -18.01 1.33
N ASP A 68 -6.38 -18.43 1.11
CA ASP A 68 -5.39 -18.83 2.11
C ASP A 68 -4.40 -17.72 2.47
N PHE A 69 -4.70 -16.46 2.11
CA PHE A 69 -3.84 -15.33 2.45
C PHE A 69 -3.72 -15.16 3.96
N GLY A 70 -2.48 -15.04 4.43
CA GLY A 70 -2.12 -14.88 5.83
C GLY A 70 -0.61 -14.75 6.00
N TYR A 71 -0.10 -14.95 7.21
CA TYR A 71 1.33 -14.78 7.50
C TYR A 71 2.25 -15.67 6.65
N ALA A 72 1.81 -16.89 6.32
CA ALA A 72 2.59 -17.78 5.47
C ALA A 72 2.77 -17.21 4.05
N LYS A 73 1.70 -16.68 3.46
CA LYS A 73 1.77 -16.01 2.14
C LYS A 73 2.61 -14.75 2.18
N VAL A 74 2.49 -13.97 3.27
CA VAL A 74 3.34 -12.78 3.46
C VAL A 74 4.81 -13.18 3.51
N ALA A 75 5.16 -14.24 4.25
CA ALA A 75 6.52 -14.73 4.30
C ALA A 75 7.01 -15.22 2.93
N ASP A 76 6.16 -15.94 2.20
CA ASP A 76 6.45 -16.41 0.84
C ASP A 76 6.76 -15.26 -0.11
N VAL A 77 5.90 -14.23 -0.16
CA VAL A 77 6.13 -13.02 -0.98
C VAL A 77 7.47 -12.35 -0.61
N VAL A 78 7.76 -12.21 0.68
CA VAL A 78 8.99 -11.57 1.15
C VAL A 78 10.23 -12.40 0.77
N CYS A 79 10.16 -13.72 0.89
CA CYS A 79 11.26 -14.61 0.54
C CYS A 79 11.59 -14.62 -0.96
N HIS A 80 10.58 -14.38 -1.80
CA HIS A 80 10.73 -14.39 -3.27
C HIS A 80 10.83 -12.97 -3.88
N THR A 81 10.75 -11.91 -3.08
CA THR A 81 10.95 -10.54 -3.58
C THR A 81 12.42 -10.28 -3.83
N PRO A 82 12.82 -9.79 -5.03
CA PRO A 82 14.21 -9.40 -5.32
C PRO A 82 14.73 -8.35 -4.34
N LEU A 83 15.94 -8.51 -3.84
CA LEU A 83 16.48 -7.68 -2.76
C LEU A 83 17.26 -6.45 -3.26
N ILE A 84 17.95 -6.57 -4.40
CA ILE A 84 18.92 -5.58 -4.92
C ILE A 84 20.11 -5.39 -3.96
N LEU A 85 19.82 -5.10 -2.69
CA LEU A 85 20.83 -4.93 -1.64
C LEU A 85 20.55 -5.90 -0.50
N LEU A 86 21.62 -6.51 0.02
CA LEU A 86 21.62 -7.20 1.30
C LEU A 86 22.34 -6.33 2.32
N THR A 87 21.65 -5.96 3.40
CA THR A 87 22.30 -5.33 4.56
C THR A 87 22.36 -6.34 5.70
N ASP A 88 23.58 -6.77 6.04
CA ASP A 88 23.85 -7.72 7.12
C ASP A 88 25.07 -7.23 7.91
N ASN A 89 25.00 -7.24 9.25
CA ASN A 89 26.05 -6.73 10.13
C ASN A 89 26.53 -5.31 9.76
N ASP A 90 25.60 -4.41 9.46
CA ASP A 90 25.82 -3.02 9.06
C ASP A 90 26.63 -2.83 7.76
N VAL A 91 26.78 -3.89 6.96
CA VAL A 91 27.40 -3.86 5.63
C VAL A 91 26.34 -4.09 4.57
N SER A 92 26.24 -3.16 3.62
CA SER A 92 25.33 -3.29 2.47
C SER A 92 26.11 -3.79 1.26
N THR A 93 25.63 -4.87 0.66
CA THR A 93 26.19 -5.51 -0.52
C THR A 93 25.16 -5.55 -1.64
N TYR A 94 25.57 -5.22 -2.86
CA TYR A 94 24.72 -5.38 -4.03
C TYR A 94 24.56 -6.87 -4.36
N VAL A 95 23.32 -7.34 -4.42
CA VAL A 95 22.98 -8.74 -4.71
C VAL A 95 22.12 -8.91 -5.97
N GLY A 96 21.77 -7.81 -6.63
CA GLY A 96 21.00 -7.82 -7.88
C GLY A 96 19.57 -8.35 -7.67
N SER A 97 19.16 -9.24 -8.55
CA SER A 97 17.82 -9.85 -8.50
C SER A 97 17.70 -11.03 -7.54
N LYS A 98 18.73 -11.32 -6.74
CA LYS A 98 18.64 -12.42 -5.77
C LYS A 98 17.59 -12.17 -4.72
N THR A 99 16.89 -13.23 -4.38
CA THR A 99 15.87 -13.25 -3.33
C THR A 99 16.48 -13.70 -1.99
N ALA A 100 15.72 -13.61 -0.91
CA ALA A 100 16.15 -14.15 0.37
C ALA A 100 16.38 -15.67 0.28
N GLU A 101 15.52 -16.40 -0.44
CA GLU A 101 15.67 -17.84 -0.68
C GLU A 101 16.99 -18.17 -1.38
N ASP A 102 17.33 -17.44 -2.46
CA ASP A 102 18.60 -17.60 -3.17
C ASP A 102 19.81 -17.42 -2.26
N LEU A 103 19.78 -16.38 -1.40
CA LEU A 103 20.89 -16.08 -0.49
C LEU A 103 21.13 -17.19 0.56
N PHE A 104 20.06 -17.84 1.02
CA PHE A 104 20.18 -19.01 1.90
C PHE A 104 20.64 -20.26 1.12
N ALA A 105 20.06 -20.52 -0.06
CA ALA A 105 20.43 -21.65 -0.90
C ALA A 105 21.90 -21.61 -1.36
N GLU A 106 22.42 -20.43 -1.66
CA GLU A 106 23.82 -20.21 -2.06
C GLU A 106 24.78 -20.08 -0.85
N HIS A 107 24.30 -20.25 0.37
CA HIS A 107 25.07 -20.07 1.61
C HIS A 107 25.72 -18.69 1.79
N VAL A 108 25.20 -17.65 1.13
CA VAL A 108 25.58 -16.24 1.38
C VAL A 108 25.15 -15.84 2.79
N ILE A 109 23.97 -16.31 3.21
CA ILE A 109 23.49 -16.25 4.59
C ILE A 109 23.46 -17.69 5.11
N SER A 110 24.22 -17.98 6.16
CA SER A 110 24.22 -19.29 6.82
C SER A 110 23.24 -19.29 7.99
N GLU A 111 22.43 -20.34 8.09
CA GLU A 111 21.59 -20.58 9.27
C GLU A 111 22.44 -20.96 10.50
N GLU A 112 23.60 -21.62 10.26
CA GLU A 112 24.51 -22.00 11.33
C GLU A 112 25.12 -20.75 11.97
N GLY A 113 24.96 -20.62 13.29
CA GLY A 113 25.41 -19.45 14.03
C GLY A 113 24.55 -18.19 13.89
N LEU A 114 23.38 -18.29 13.26
CA LEU A 114 22.43 -17.19 13.13
C LEU A 114 21.78 -16.89 14.50
N THR A 115 22.22 -15.82 15.15
CA THR A 115 21.63 -15.37 16.42
C THR A 115 20.22 -14.81 16.20
N GLU A 116 19.39 -14.81 17.26
CA GLU A 116 18.03 -14.25 17.18
C GLU A 116 18.03 -12.77 16.81
N GLU A 117 19.00 -12.00 17.31
CA GLU A 117 19.16 -10.58 16.95
C GLU A 117 19.44 -10.41 15.45
N ARG A 118 20.40 -11.16 14.91
CA ARG A 118 20.74 -11.10 13.48
C ARG A 118 19.57 -11.57 12.62
N ARG A 119 18.86 -12.63 13.03
CA ARG A 119 17.64 -13.11 12.36
C ARG A 119 16.59 -12.01 12.28
N THR A 120 16.32 -11.33 13.39
CA THR A 120 15.36 -10.23 13.45
C THR A 120 15.73 -9.10 12.49
N LYS A 121 17.00 -8.67 12.47
CA LYS A 121 17.50 -7.63 11.56
C LYS A 121 17.37 -8.04 10.09
N LEU A 122 17.68 -9.28 9.74
CA LEU A 122 17.50 -9.79 8.37
C LEU A 122 16.04 -9.82 7.96
N VAL A 123 15.13 -10.29 8.82
CA VAL A 123 13.69 -10.27 8.53
C VAL A 123 13.18 -8.83 8.34
N GLU A 124 13.56 -7.90 9.20
CA GLU A 124 13.19 -6.48 9.05
C GLU A 124 13.76 -5.89 7.75
N HIS A 125 14.98 -6.29 7.37
CA HIS A 125 15.57 -5.89 6.09
C HIS A 125 14.77 -6.46 4.91
N PHE A 126 14.49 -7.75 4.86
CA PHE A 126 13.72 -8.37 3.78
C PHE A 126 12.32 -7.76 3.64
N LEU A 127 11.62 -7.57 4.76
CA LEU A 127 10.33 -6.86 4.78
C LEU A 127 10.42 -5.43 4.22
N SER A 128 11.59 -4.81 4.26
CA SER A 128 11.79 -3.44 3.76
C SER A 128 12.09 -3.36 2.27
N MET A 129 12.44 -4.49 1.63
CA MET A 129 12.83 -4.51 0.21
C MET A 129 11.67 -4.52 -0.76
N GLY A 130 10.46 -4.91 -0.35
CA GLY A 130 9.24 -4.72 -1.12
C GLY A 130 8.72 -3.27 -0.98
N PHE A 131 8.30 -2.67 -2.10
CA PHE A 131 7.76 -1.30 -2.17
C PHE A 131 6.27 -1.31 -2.52
N PHE A 132 5.56 -2.37 -2.13
CA PHE A 132 4.12 -2.52 -2.33
C PHE A 132 3.33 -1.32 -1.80
N HIS A 133 2.16 -1.07 -2.35
CA HIS A 133 1.24 -0.01 -1.94
C HIS A 133 0.93 -0.05 -0.44
N PHE A 134 0.85 -1.25 0.11
CA PHE A 134 0.69 -1.51 1.54
C PHE A 134 1.77 -2.49 1.98
N ARG A 135 2.83 -1.97 2.57
CA ARG A 135 3.94 -2.80 3.03
C ARG A 135 3.65 -3.36 4.42
N ILE A 136 3.75 -4.67 4.54
CA ILE A 136 3.50 -5.37 5.79
C ILE A 136 4.78 -5.41 6.62
N LYS A 137 4.70 -4.89 7.83
CA LYS A 137 5.72 -4.95 8.88
C LYS A 137 5.05 -5.37 10.19
N LYS A 138 5.49 -4.89 11.36
CA LYS A 138 4.73 -4.96 12.63
C LYS A 138 3.42 -4.14 12.55
N TYR A 139 3.23 -3.42 11.48
CA TYR A 139 2.07 -2.61 11.11
C TYR A 139 1.90 -2.65 9.58
N ILE A 140 0.77 -2.16 9.09
CA ILE A 140 0.58 -1.92 7.66
C ILE A 140 1.07 -0.50 7.37
N GLU A 141 2.10 -0.38 6.54
CA GLU A 141 2.61 0.91 6.06
C GLU A 141 1.89 1.29 4.78
N VAL A 142 1.10 2.36 4.84
CA VAL A 142 0.36 2.89 3.69
C VAL A 142 1.28 3.76 2.85
N ARG A 143 1.50 3.40 1.58
CA ARG A 143 2.53 4.00 0.70
C ARG A 143 1.98 4.62 -0.58
N VAL A 144 0.66 4.67 -0.73
CA VAL A 144 -0.01 5.16 -1.95
C VAL A 144 -0.03 6.67 -2.11
N ALA A 145 0.28 7.43 -1.05
CA ALA A 145 0.26 8.89 -1.07
C ALA A 145 1.51 9.48 -1.72
N ASP A 146 1.34 10.57 -2.44
CA ASP A 146 2.45 11.42 -2.88
C ASP A 146 3.07 12.20 -1.69
N SER A 147 4.18 12.88 -1.96
CA SER A 147 4.70 13.90 -1.05
C SER A 147 3.81 15.14 -1.13
N VAL A 148 3.12 15.45 -0.05
CA VAL A 148 2.13 16.52 0.03
C VAL A 148 2.46 17.51 1.14
N PRO A 149 1.90 18.74 1.11
CA PRO A 149 2.05 19.68 2.21
C PRO A 149 1.59 19.10 3.55
N ILE A 150 2.26 19.51 4.65
CA ILE A 150 2.03 18.94 5.99
C ILE A 150 0.56 18.96 6.44
N LYS A 151 -0.19 19.99 6.09
CA LYS A 151 -1.62 20.08 6.43
C LYS A 151 -2.43 18.96 5.78
N LYS A 152 -2.16 18.68 4.50
CA LYS A 152 -2.81 17.59 3.76
C LYS A 152 -2.39 16.22 4.32
N ALA A 153 -1.10 16.05 4.65
CA ALA A 153 -0.60 14.83 5.30
C ALA A 153 -1.26 14.56 6.66
N LEU A 154 -1.46 15.60 7.48
CA LEU A 154 -2.19 15.48 8.75
C LEU A 154 -3.66 15.13 8.54
N GLY A 155 -4.32 15.72 7.55
CA GLY A 155 -5.69 15.37 7.17
C GLY A 155 -5.81 13.91 6.73
N TYR A 156 -4.89 13.44 5.89
CA TYR A 156 -4.82 12.04 5.47
C TYR A 156 -4.59 11.09 6.64
N THR A 157 -3.69 11.44 7.55
CA THR A 157 -3.46 10.65 8.78
C THR A 157 -4.73 10.54 9.62
N ALA A 158 -5.47 11.65 9.77
CA ALA A 158 -6.77 11.65 10.47
C ALA A 158 -7.81 10.78 9.74
N LEU A 159 -7.88 10.85 8.41
CA LEU A 159 -8.75 9.99 7.59
C LEU A 159 -8.44 8.51 7.84
N LEU A 160 -7.18 8.10 7.68
CA LEU A 160 -6.75 6.72 7.92
C LEU A 160 -7.06 6.27 9.35
N LYS A 161 -6.86 7.13 10.35
CA LYS A 161 -7.22 6.84 11.73
C LYS A 161 -8.72 6.61 11.87
N GLY A 162 -9.54 7.48 11.32
CA GLY A 162 -11.00 7.38 11.37
C GLY A 162 -11.55 6.12 10.70
N ILE A 163 -10.85 5.60 9.67
CA ILE A 163 -11.21 4.35 8.99
C ILE A 163 -10.64 3.14 9.74
N ALA A 164 -9.31 3.08 9.94
CA ALA A 164 -8.60 1.88 10.36
C ALA A 164 -8.78 1.49 11.82
N TYR A 165 -9.14 2.45 12.68
CA TYR A 165 -9.29 2.23 14.13
C TYR A 165 -10.76 2.24 14.59
N SER A 166 -11.72 2.35 13.66
CA SER A 166 -13.16 2.24 13.92
C SER A 166 -13.68 0.91 13.41
N GLU A 167 -13.95 -0.03 14.30
CA GLU A 167 -14.54 -1.33 13.94
C GLU A 167 -15.85 -1.14 13.14
N ARG A 168 -16.68 -0.17 13.56
CA ARG A 168 -17.92 0.17 12.84
C ARG A 168 -17.63 0.56 11.38
N ASN A 169 -16.61 1.40 11.13
CA ASN A 169 -16.30 1.84 9.79
C ASN A 169 -15.70 0.71 8.95
N LEU A 170 -14.88 -0.15 9.57
CA LEU A 170 -14.38 -1.36 8.92
C LEU A 170 -15.54 -2.26 8.48
N ASP A 171 -16.51 -2.54 9.38
CA ASP A 171 -17.68 -3.38 9.07
C ASP A 171 -18.54 -2.79 7.95
N VAL A 172 -18.78 -1.47 7.99
CA VAL A 172 -19.56 -0.76 6.96
C VAL A 172 -18.88 -0.86 5.61
N LEU A 173 -17.59 -0.57 5.53
CA LEU A 173 -16.83 -0.57 4.28
C LEU A 173 -16.63 -1.98 3.71
N GLU A 174 -16.43 -2.99 4.56
CA GLU A 174 -16.38 -4.39 4.10
C GLU A 174 -17.69 -4.83 3.46
N LYS A 175 -18.81 -4.45 4.07
CA LYS A 175 -20.14 -4.75 3.51
C LYS A 175 -20.39 -3.98 2.22
N GLU A 176 -20.03 -2.71 2.18
CA GLU A 176 -20.21 -1.86 1.00
C GLU A 176 -19.37 -2.37 -0.18
N LEU A 177 -18.14 -2.79 0.05
CA LEU A 177 -17.21 -3.28 -0.97
C LEU A 177 -17.16 -4.82 -1.03
N ALA A 178 -18.22 -5.51 -0.62
CA ALA A 178 -18.23 -6.98 -0.59
C ALA A 178 -18.15 -7.61 -1.99
N ASP A 179 -18.55 -6.90 -3.01
CA ASP A 179 -18.53 -7.31 -4.42
C ASP A 179 -17.18 -7.04 -5.11
N VAL A 180 -16.32 -6.19 -4.56
CA VAL A 180 -14.96 -5.97 -5.06
C VAL A 180 -14.06 -7.07 -4.49
N ASN A 181 -13.74 -8.10 -5.27
CA ASN A 181 -13.15 -9.34 -4.75
C ASN A 181 -11.83 -9.75 -5.38
N SER A 182 -11.27 -8.93 -6.28
CA SER A 182 -10.02 -9.23 -6.95
C SER A 182 -9.13 -7.99 -7.08
N LEU A 183 -7.83 -8.22 -7.26
CA LEU A 183 -6.88 -7.16 -7.60
C LEU A 183 -7.16 -6.56 -8.97
N GLU A 184 -7.67 -7.35 -9.92
CA GLU A 184 -8.02 -6.90 -11.26
C GLU A 184 -9.10 -5.80 -11.22
N GLU A 185 -10.16 -5.97 -10.42
CA GLU A 185 -11.22 -4.96 -10.23
C GLU A 185 -10.66 -3.65 -9.65
N ILE A 186 -9.68 -3.76 -8.75
CA ILE A 186 -9.04 -2.58 -8.14
C ILE A 186 -8.11 -1.91 -9.15
N GLN A 187 -7.34 -2.68 -9.92
CA GLN A 187 -6.49 -2.17 -11.01
C GLN A 187 -7.31 -1.46 -12.08
N ASP A 188 -8.47 -1.99 -12.44
CA ASP A 188 -9.41 -1.32 -13.36
C ASP A 188 -9.87 0.03 -12.82
N ALA A 189 -10.14 0.14 -11.52
CA ALA A 189 -10.46 1.41 -10.88
C ALA A 189 -9.29 2.40 -10.94
N VAL A 190 -8.06 1.95 -10.69
CA VAL A 190 -6.84 2.77 -10.83
C VAL A 190 -6.69 3.26 -12.27
N LEU A 191 -6.81 2.39 -13.29
CA LEU A 191 -6.69 2.75 -14.69
C LEU A 191 -7.71 3.81 -15.14
N ARG A 192 -8.93 3.75 -14.61
CA ARG A 192 -9.94 4.80 -14.87
C ARG A 192 -9.53 6.13 -14.23
N ILE A 193 -9.03 6.10 -13.00
CA ILE A 193 -8.55 7.32 -12.32
C ILE A 193 -7.35 7.92 -13.02
N GLU A 194 -6.42 7.12 -13.54
CA GLU A 194 -5.27 7.61 -14.31
C GLU A 194 -5.69 8.46 -15.51
N THR A 195 -6.85 8.16 -16.10
CA THR A 195 -7.40 8.87 -17.26
C THR A 195 -8.29 10.03 -16.85
N ASP A 196 -9.25 9.80 -15.94
CA ASP A 196 -10.38 10.70 -15.66
C ASP A 196 -10.26 11.41 -14.29
N GLY A 197 -9.20 11.14 -13.53
CA GLY A 197 -8.95 11.73 -12.22
C GLY A 197 -10.05 11.41 -11.20
N ASP A 198 -10.41 12.40 -10.40
CA ASP A 198 -11.43 12.29 -9.37
C ASP A 198 -12.87 12.11 -9.91
N GLN A 199 -13.08 12.38 -11.22
CA GLN A 199 -14.36 12.14 -11.90
C GLN A 199 -14.51 10.71 -12.41
N ALA A 200 -13.45 9.87 -12.35
CA ALA A 200 -13.53 8.48 -12.73
C ALA A 200 -14.61 7.73 -11.93
N VAL A 201 -15.53 7.09 -12.64
CA VAL A 201 -16.53 6.20 -12.02
C VAL A 201 -15.86 4.86 -11.71
N ILE A 202 -15.77 4.51 -10.43
CA ILE A 202 -15.03 3.30 -10.00
C ILE A 202 -15.97 2.20 -9.50
N TYR A 203 -16.47 2.29 -8.28
CA TYR A 203 -17.35 1.28 -7.67
C TYR A 203 -18.78 1.84 -7.52
N HIS A 204 -19.81 0.98 -7.67
CA HIS A 204 -21.22 1.29 -7.38
C HIS A 204 -21.75 2.53 -8.11
N ASN A 205 -21.26 2.78 -9.32
CA ASN A 205 -21.57 3.98 -10.11
C ASN A 205 -21.23 5.31 -9.39
N MET A 206 -20.35 5.29 -8.39
CA MET A 206 -19.84 6.47 -7.73
C MET A 206 -18.49 6.88 -8.32
N THR A 207 -18.27 8.19 -8.42
CA THR A 207 -16.97 8.73 -8.79
C THR A 207 -15.96 8.60 -7.63
N ALA A 208 -14.66 8.68 -7.94
CA ALA A 208 -13.62 8.71 -6.92
C ALA A 208 -13.82 9.87 -5.94
N ALA A 209 -14.26 11.05 -6.42
CA ALA A 209 -14.61 12.21 -5.57
C ALA A 209 -15.79 11.91 -4.62
N GLN A 210 -16.80 11.17 -5.08
CA GLN A 210 -17.92 10.78 -4.24
C GLN A 210 -17.48 9.77 -3.17
N TRP A 211 -16.64 8.82 -3.53
CA TRP A 211 -16.03 7.90 -2.57
C TRP A 211 -15.15 8.62 -1.54
N ALA A 212 -14.33 9.59 -1.96
CA ALA A 212 -13.54 10.41 -1.05
C ALA A 212 -14.43 11.14 -0.02
N SER A 213 -15.50 11.78 -0.50
CA SER A 213 -16.47 12.46 0.38
C SER A 213 -17.14 11.50 1.35
N TYR A 214 -17.48 10.29 0.90
CA TYR A 214 -18.07 9.25 1.75
C TYR A 214 -17.10 8.80 2.85
N LEU A 215 -15.83 8.53 2.51
CA LEU A 215 -14.80 8.15 3.47
C LEU A 215 -14.53 9.24 4.52
N ILE A 216 -14.49 10.52 4.10
CA ILE A 216 -14.37 11.66 5.01
C ILE A 216 -15.55 11.68 5.98
N GLY A 217 -16.78 11.50 5.48
CA GLY A 217 -17.98 11.43 6.30
C GLY A 217 -17.92 10.32 7.37
N LEU A 218 -17.44 9.13 7.01
CA LEU A 218 -17.24 8.02 7.95
C LEU A 218 -16.18 8.38 9.00
N ALA A 219 -15.07 8.98 8.59
CA ALA A 219 -13.98 9.37 9.48
C ALA A 219 -14.41 10.45 10.48
N VAL A 220 -15.14 11.48 10.05
CA VAL A 220 -15.69 12.54 10.92
C VAL A 220 -16.50 11.95 12.07
N ASN A 221 -17.29 10.90 11.80
CA ASN A 221 -18.14 10.27 12.83
C ASN A 221 -17.36 9.39 13.80
N ALA A 222 -16.15 9.00 13.48
CA ALA A 222 -15.31 8.12 14.30
C ALA A 222 -14.22 8.86 15.08
N LEU A 223 -13.85 10.06 14.65
CA LEU A 223 -12.77 10.83 15.27
C LEU A 223 -13.24 11.63 16.50
N PRO A 224 -12.36 11.83 17.50
CA PRO A 224 -12.57 12.79 18.56
C PRO A 224 -12.74 14.21 18.00
N GLU A 225 -13.50 15.07 18.67
CA GLU A 225 -13.86 16.42 18.20
C GLU A 225 -12.64 17.27 17.82
N HIS A 226 -11.57 17.21 18.62
CA HIS A 226 -10.34 17.98 18.39
C HIS A 226 -9.51 17.52 17.18
N GLU A 227 -9.81 16.35 16.59
CA GLU A 227 -9.11 15.83 15.41
C GLU A 227 -9.90 16.03 14.11
N LYS A 228 -11.21 16.25 14.19
CA LYS A 228 -12.07 16.40 13.00
C LYS A 228 -11.64 17.55 12.08
N GLY A 229 -11.13 18.63 12.65
CA GLY A 229 -10.65 19.78 11.91
C GLY A 229 -9.54 19.49 10.90
N TYR A 230 -8.75 18.43 11.11
CA TYR A 230 -7.72 18.04 10.16
C TYR A 230 -8.29 17.54 8.83
N LEU A 231 -9.48 16.93 8.84
CA LEU A 231 -10.13 16.41 7.63
C LEU A 231 -10.49 17.48 6.61
N ALA A 232 -10.56 18.75 7.00
CA ALA A 232 -10.80 19.86 6.06
C ALA A 232 -9.63 20.09 5.07
N ASN A 233 -8.50 19.40 5.24
CA ASN A 233 -7.31 19.56 4.40
C ASN A 233 -7.10 18.39 3.40
N VAL A 234 -8.05 17.46 3.34
CA VAL A 234 -7.96 16.25 2.48
C VAL A 234 -9.01 16.29 1.40
#